data_8107767eb891c832c69d570ec464a8a2
#
_entry.id   8107767eb891c832c69d570ec464a8a2
#
_cell.length_a   1.000
_cell.length_b   1.000
_cell.length_c   1.000
_cell.angle_alpha   90.00
_cell.angle_beta   90.00
_cell.angle_gamma   90.00
#
_symmetry.space_group_name_H-M   'P 1'
#
loop_
_entity.id
_entity.type
_entity.pdbx_description
1 polymer ?
#
loop_
_entity_poly.entity_id
_entity_poly.type
_entity_poly.pdbx_seq_one_letter_code
_entity_poly.pdbx_strand_id
1 'polypeptide(L)'
;IFFVYFYQRNLLYNPNENNYLNDKISFNYKEIFIKTDENIKLKSWFIEKDLKKFKTILLFHGNAGNLFNRVYKLNELNKLDLNILIISWRSFSGNEGKPTEKNLYHDAEEAVKWLNSRGVNNKNIILYGESLGTGVAAEIGKRNVFGGIILESPFTSITKAAKIYYPYLPVNIILKDRFDTIEKIQSITTPILIMHGKQDNIVPQKMGLELFEKAN
;
A
#
# COMPACT_ATOMS: atom_id res chain seq x y z
N ILE A 1 -0.38 -28.24 -6.20
CA ILE A 1 0.34 -27.19 -6.98
C ILE A 1 -0.59 -26.52 -7.98
N PHE A 2 -1.28 -27.29 -8.86
CA PHE A 2 -2.20 -26.76 -9.88
C PHE A 2 -3.26 -25.80 -9.30
N PHE A 3 -3.98 -26.21 -8.25
CA PHE A 3 -4.96 -25.36 -7.56
C PHE A 3 -4.34 -24.05 -7.06
N VAL A 4 -3.22 -24.10 -6.36
CA VAL A 4 -2.53 -22.90 -5.84
C VAL A 4 -2.12 -21.98 -6.98
N TYR A 5 -1.61 -22.48 -8.09
CA TYR A 5 -1.21 -21.68 -9.25
C TYR A 5 -2.37 -20.86 -9.83
N PHE A 6 -3.59 -21.39 -9.89
CA PHE A 6 -4.75 -20.67 -10.43
C PHE A 6 -5.42 -19.76 -9.40
N TYR A 7 -5.49 -20.19 -8.13
CA TYR A 7 -6.22 -19.50 -7.07
C TYR A 7 -5.35 -18.60 -6.16
N GLN A 8 -4.03 -18.52 -6.39
CA GLN A 8 -3.10 -17.76 -5.53
C GLN A 8 -3.51 -16.31 -5.29
N ARG A 9 -4.11 -15.64 -6.27
CA ARG A 9 -4.57 -14.26 -6.11
C ARG A 9 -5.74 -14.13 -5.16
N ASN A 10 -6.64 -15.10 -5.15
CA ASN A 10 -7.73 -15.15 -4.18
C ASN A 10 -7.23 -15.44 -2.76
N LEU A 11 -6.08 -16.11 -2.62
CA LEU A 11 -5.41 -16.32 -1.33
C LEU A 11 -4.63 -15.08 -0.88
N LEU A 12 -4.01 -14.37 -1.83
CA LEU A 12 -3.20 -13.19 -1.53
C LEU A 12 -4.07 -11.95 -1.28
N TYR A 13 -5.04 -11.68 -2.16
CA TYR A 13 -5.90 -10.51 -2.07
C TYR A 13 -7.25 -10.91 -1.47
N ASN A 14 -7.57 -10.31 -0.33
CA ASN A 14 -8.77 -10.63 0.44
C ASN A 14 -9.66 -9.38 0.62
N PRO A 15 -10.30 -8.89 -0.47
CA PRO A 15 -11.25 -7.80 -0.36
C PRO A 15 -12.43 -8.24 0.52
N ASN A 16 -12.83 -7.39 1.44
CA ASN A 16 -13.99 -7.61 2.28
C ASN A 16 -14.95 -6.43 2.13
N GLU A 17 -16.18 -6.71 1.73
CA GLU A 17 -17.24 -5.70 1.60
C GLU A 17 -17.93 -5.39 2.94
N ASN A 18 -17.74 -6.24 3.95
CA ASN A 18 -18.33 -6.00 5.27
C ASN A 18 -17.69 -4.79 5.93
N ASN A 19 -18.50 -3.78 6.14
CA ASN A 19 -18.13 -2.54 6.82
C ASN A 19 -18.10 -2.79 8.33
N TYR A 20 -17.06 -3.44 8.83
CA TYR A 20 -16.79 -3.48 10.26
C TYR A 20 -16.22 -2.13 10.68
N LEU A 21 -17.09 -1.19 10.97
CA LEU A 21 -16.74 0.05 11.65
C LEU A 21 -16.56 -0.28 13.13
N ASN A 22 -15.32 -0.57 13.51
CA ASN A 22 -14.98 -0.69 14.93
C ASN A 22 -14.77 0.71 15.56
N ASP A 23 -14.44 1.72 14.74
CA ASP A 23 -14.13 3.06 15.21
C ASP A 23 -15.04 4.10 14.56
N LYS A 24 -15.46 5.09 15.38
CA LYS A 24 -16.18 6.27 14.89
C LYS A 24 -15.23 7.13 14.04
N ILE A 25 -15.69 7.56 12.87
CA ILE A 25 -14.97 8.50 12.03
C ILE A 25 -14.91 9.86 12.73
N SER A 26 -13.72 10.36 13.04
CA SER A 26 -13.47 11.64 13.71
C SER A 26 -12.88 12.70 12.77
N PHE A 27 -12.94 12.48 11.46
CA PHE A 27 -12.41 13.38 10.44
C PHE A 27 -13.44 13.62 9.34
N ASN A 28 -13.34 14.78 8.69
CA ASN A 28 -14.08 15.06 7.46
C ASN A 28 -13.28 14.57 6.26
N TYR A 29 -13.92 13.88 5.34
CA TYR A 29 -13.31 13.41 4.10
C TYR A 29 -14.22 13.61 2.90
N LYS A 30 -13.62 13.70 1.74
CA LYS A 30 -14.29 13.66 0.45
C LYS A 30 -14.12 12.27 -0.13
N GLU A 31 -15.20 11.55 -0.43
CA GLU A 31 -15.12 10.37 -1.27
C GLU A 31 -14.88 10.83 -2.70
N ILE A 32 -13.83 10.32 -3.30
CA ILE A 32 -13.42 10.64 -4.67
C ILE A 32 -13.18 9.36 -5.45
N PHE A 33 -13.19 9.49 -6.77
CA PHE A 33 -12.91 8.38 -7.69
C PHE A 33 -11.71 8.75 -8.56
N ILE A 34 -10.63 7.99 -8.42
CA ILE A 34 -9.44 8.13 -9.27
C ILE A 34 -9.66 7.23 -10.48
N LYS A 35 -9.65 7.83 -11.67
CA LYS A 35 -9.85 7.10 -12.93
C LYS A 35 -8.51 6.58 -13.43
N THR A 36 -8.43 5.27 -13.71
CA THR A 36 -7.28 4.65 -14.36
C THR A 36 -7.40 4.71 -15.88
N ASP A 37 -6.30 4.44 -16.60
CA ASP A 37 -6.30 4.36 -18.08
C ASP A 37 -7.27 3.31 -18.60
N GLU A 38 -7.49 2.23 -17.84
CA GLU A 38 -8.45 1.16 -18.14
C GLU A 38 -9.91 1.55 -17.84
N ASN A 39 -10.19 2.82 -17.57
CA ASN A 39 -11.48 3.37 -17.15
C ASN A 39 -12.04 2.82 -15.82
N ILE A 40 -11.24 2.11 -15.03
CA ILE A 40 -11.62 1.70 -13.68
C ILE A 40 -11.64 2.94 -12.80
N LYS A 41 -12.66 3.05 -11.93
CA LYS A 41 -12.81 4.13 -10.96
C LYS A 41 -12.43 3.59 -9.59
N LEU A 42 -11.30 4.04 -9.05
CA LEU A 42 -10.84 3.65 -7.72
C LEU A 42 -11.45 4.56 -6.66
N LYS A 43 -12.35 4.01 -5.86
CA LYS A 43 -12.89 4.69 -4.69
C LYS A 43 -11.74 5.02 -3.74
N SER A 44 -11.69 6.27 -3.31
CA SER A 44 -10.63 6.81 -2.47
C SER A 44 -11.21 7.82 -1.50
N TRP A 45 -10.57 8.00 -0.36
CA TRP A 45 -10.94 9.05 0.59
C TRP A 45 -9.85 10.09 0.66
N PHE A 46 -10.26 11.35 0.54
CA PHE A 46 -9.35 12.48 0.60
C PHE A 46 -9.68 13.38 1.79
N ILE A 47 -8.74 13.48 2.72
CA ILE A 47 -8.78 14.36 3.89
C ILE A 47 -7.88 15.55 3.57
N GLU A 48 -8.49 16.66 3.20
CA GLU A 48 -7.81 17.88 2.80
C GLU A 48 -7.86 18.91 3.93
N LYS A 49 -6.71 19.37 4.38
CA LYS A 49 -6.57 20.50 5.31
C LYS A 49 -6.08 21.74 4.57
N ASP A 50 -4.85 21.69 4.03
CA ASP A 50 -4.27 22.75 3.21
C ASP A 50 -3.14 22.16 2.35
N LEU A 51 -3.37 22.04 1.04
CA LEU A 51 -2.39 21.47 0.10
C LEU A 51 -1.16 22.34 -0.13
N LYS A 52 -1.27 23.64 0.15
CA LYS A 52 -0.14 24.59 0.00
C LYS A 52 0.78 24.57 1.20
N LYS A 53 0.23 24.31 2.39
CA LYS A 53 0.94 24.41 3.67
C LYS A 53 1.48 23.06 4.14
N PHE A 54 0.68 22.01 4.03
CA PHE A 54 0.98 20.71 4.63
C PHE A 54 1.36 19.67 3.58
N LYS A 55 2.25 18.74 3.97
CA LYS A 55 2.54 17.56 3.16
C LYS A 55 1.32 16.65 3.06
N THR A 56 1.31 15.80 2.05
CA THR A 56 0.22 14.87 1.78
C THR A 56 0.70 13.44 1.95
N ILE A 57 0.09 12.67 2.84
CA ILE A 57 0.26 11.21 2.88
C ILE A 57 -0.56 10.61 1.75
N LEU A 58 0.08 9.78 0.93
CA LEU A 58 -0.57 8.85 0.01
C LEU A 58 -0.48 7.45 0.61
N LEU A 59 -1.61 6.95 1.14
CA LEU A 59 -1.69 5.70 1.88
C LEU A 59 -2.11 4.54 0.99
N PHE A 60 -1.31 3.50 0.99
CA PHE A 60 -1.47 2.22 0.31
C PHE A 60 -1.77 1.15 1.35
N HIS A 61 -3.01 0.68 1.40
CA HIS A 61 -3.45 -0.27 2.43
C HIS A 61 -2.96 -1.71 2.17
N GLY A 62 -3.10 -2.56 3.18
CA GLY A 62 -2.73 -3.98 3.12
C GLY A 62 -3.63 -4.82 2.21
N ASN A 63 -3.42 -6.15 2.26
CA ASN A 63 -4.07 -7.12 1.36
C ASN A 63 -5.49 -7.52 1.75
N ALA A 64 -6.05 -6.98 2.82
CA ALA A 64 -7.36 -7.36 3.33
C ALA A 64 -8.23 -6.16 3.70
N GLY A 65 -9.54 -6.37 3.71
CA GLY A 65 -10.54 -5.42 4.18
C GLY A 65 -10.94 -4.38 3.14
N ASN A 66 -11.32 -3.20 3.62
CA ASN A 66 -11.76 -2.06 2.83
C ASN A 66 -11.33 -0.74 3.50
N LEU A 67 -11.75 0.41 2.99
CA LEU A 67 -11.41 1.73 3.54
C LEU A 67 -11.85 1.92 4.99
N PHE A 68 -13.02 1.38 5.37
CA PHE A 68 -13.54 1.51 6.74
C PHE A 68 -12.65 0.80 7.77
N ASN A 69 -11.96 -0.27 7.38
CA ASN A 69 -11.02 -0.95 8.26
C ASN A 69 -9.77 -0.12 8.56
N ARG A 70 -9.59 1.04 7.93
CA ARG A 70 -8.48 1.98 8.15
C ARG A 70 -8.86 3.22 8.93
N VAL A 71 -10.13 3.33 9.39
CA VAL A 71 -10.63 4.49 10.14
C VAL A 71 -9.79 4.75 11.39
N TYR A 72 -9.42 3.71 12.14
CA TYR A 72 -8.56 3.87 13.33
C TYR A 72 -7.24 4.59 13.00
N LYS A 73 -6.57 4.20 11.93
CA LYS A 73 -5.31 4.79 11.48
C LYS A 73 -5.51 6.22 10.96
N LEU A 74 -6.57 6.41 10.18
CA LEU A 74 -6.91 7.73 9.65
C LEU A 74 -7.28 8.72 10.77
N ASN A 75 -7.96 8.27 11.84
CA ASN A 75 -8.23 9.08 13.04
C ASN A 75 -6.92 9.56 13.68
N GLU A 76 -5.92 8.68 13.81
CA GLU A 76 -4.62 9.05 14.39
C GLU A 76 -3.82 9.99 13.47
N LEU A 77 -3.73 9.66 12.18
CA LEU A 77 -3.03 10.50 11.21
C LEU A 77 -3.68 11.88 11.05
N ASN A 78 -5.01 11.96 11.18
CA ASN A 78 -5.73 13.23 11.09
C ASN A 78 -5.40 14.21 12.23
N LYS A 79 -4.85 13.74 13.35
CA LYS A 79 -4.39 14.63 14.43
C LYS A 79 -3.15 15.45 14.03
N LEU A 80 -2.43 15.00 13.00
CA LEU A 80 -1.24 15.67 12.48
C LEU A 80 -1.62 16.74 11.43
N ASP A 81 -0.73 17.70 11.24
CA ASP A 81 -0.85 18.73 10.20
C ASP A 81 -0.46 18.16 8.81
N LEU A 82 -1.32 17.28 8.30
CA LEU A 82 -1.14 16.57 7.04
C LEU A 82 -2.44 16.50 6.23
N ASN A 83 -2.33 16.52 4.92
CA ASN A 83 -3.39 16.03 4.04
C ASN A 83 -3.23 14.51 3.86
N ILE A 84 -4.32 13.79 3.62
CA ILE A 84 -4.26 12.34 3.48
C ILE A 84 -5.11 11.92 2.28
N LEU A 85 -4.51 11.19 1.35
CA LEU A 85 -5.20 10.44 0.33
C LEU A 85 -5.01 8.96 0.60
N ILE A 86 -6.09 8.24 0.87
CA ILE A 86 -6.08 6.78 0.89
C ILE A 86 -6.82 6.27 -0.33
N ILE A 87 -6.16 5.44 -1.13
CA ILE A 87 -6.80 4.75 -2.25
C ILE A 87 -7.24 3.36 -1.83
N SER A 88 -8.34 2.88 -2.41
CA SER A 88 -8.70 1.47 -2.35
C SER A 88 -8.32 0.79 -3.65
N TRP A 89 -7.67 -0.36 -3.55
CA TRP A 89 -7.26 -1.13 -4.72
C TRP A 89 -8.45 -1.59 -5.56
N ARG A 90 -8.22 -1.86 -6.84
CA ARG A 90 -9.21 -2.59 -7.66
C ARG A 90 -9.63 -3.89 -6.95
N SER A 91 -10.91 -4.27 -7.07
CA SER A 91 -11.57 -5.35 -6.32
C SER A 91 -11.85 -5.07 -4.85
N PHE A 92 -11.29 -4.01 -4.24
CA PHE A 92 -11.54 -3.64 -2.85
C PHE A 92 -12.56 -2.49 -2.76
N SER A 93 -13.32 -2.41 -1.66
CA SER A 93 -14.32 -1.37 -1.40
C SER A 93 -15.37 -1.21 -2.51
N GLY A 94 -15.69 -2.29 -3.22
CA GLY A 94 -16.63 -2.29 -4.36
C GLY A 94 -16.03 -1.78 -5.67
N ASN A 95 -14.72 -1.57 -5.76
CA ASN A 95 -14.05 -1.21 -7.01
C ASN A 95 -14.07 -2.38 -8.00
N GLU A 96 -14.22 -2.09 -9.26
CA GLU A 96 -14.09 -3.05 -10.35
C GLU A 96 -12.63 -3.49 -10.56
N GLY A 97 -12.46 -4.52 -11.40
CA GLY A 97 -11.15 -4.99 -11.85
C GLY A 97 -10.56 -6.10 -10.98
N LYS A 98 -9.39 -6.58 -11.37
CA LYS A 98 -8.70 -7.69 -10.71
C LYS A 98 -7.36 -7.20 -10.14
N PRO A 99 -7.10 -7.45 -8.84
CA PRO A 99 -5.84 -7.07 -8.24
C PRO A 99 -4.72 -7.99 -8.75
N THR A 100 -3.63 -7.39 -9.15
CA THR A 100 -2.35 -8.02 -9.47
C THR A 100 -1.24 -7.07 -9.05
N GLU A 101 -0.03 -7.56 -8.86
CA GLU A 101 1.13 -6.72 -8.57
C GLU A 101 1.24 -5.54 -9.55
N LYS A 102 1.20 -5.84 -10.86
CA LYS A 102 1.26 -4.82 -11.92
C LYS A 102 0.13 -3.79 -11.80
N ASN A 103 -1.08 -4.26 -11.54
CA ASN A 103 -2.25 -3.40 -11.50
C ASN A 103 -2.26 -2.50 -10.25
N LEU A 104 -1.78 -3.01 -9.10
CA LEU A 104 -1.64 -2.19 -7.89
C LEU A 104 -0.59 -1.09 -8.08
N TYR A 105 0.50 -1.36 -8.79
CA TYR A 105 1.48 -0.33 -9.14
C TYR A 105 0.87 0.75 -10.02
N HIS A 106 0.06 0.34 -11.01
CA HIS A 106 -0.64 1.26 -11.87
C HIS A 106 -1.67 2.11 -11.10
N ASP A 107 -2.47 1.48 -10.22
CA ASP A 107 -3.42 2.19 -9.36
C ASP A 107 -2.72 3.27 -8.51
N ALA A 108 -1.54 2.94 -7.98
CA ALA A 108 -0.73 3.86 -7.18
C ALA A 108 -0.16 5.02 -8.02
N GLU A 109 0.28 4.75 -9.25
CA GLU A 109 0.72 5.81 -10.18
C GLU A 109 -0.40 6.80 -10.52
N GLU A 110 -1.61 6.29 -10.76
CA GLU A 110 -2.77 7.15 -11.02
C GLU A 110 -3.12 8.01 -9.80
N ALA A 111 -2.95 7.48 -8.57
CA ALA A 111 -3.12 8.28 -7.36
C ALA A 111 -2.06 9.40 -7.24
N VAL A 112 -0.80 9.13 -7.60
CA VAL A 112 0.25 10.16 -7.66
C VAL A 112 -0.11 11.22 -8.71
N LYS A 113 -0.50 10.81 -9.92
CA LYS A 113 -0.92 11.73 -10.99
C LYS A 113 -2.11 12.59 -10.54
N TRP A 114 -3.07 12.00 -9.83
CA TRP A 114 -4.20 12.74 -9.30
C TRP A 114 -3.78 13.83 -8.31
N LEU A 115 -2.87 13.53 -7.38
CA LEU A 115 -2.31 14.53 -6.47
C LEU A 115 -1.53 15.62 -7.23
N ASN A 116 -0.72 15.23 -8.21
CA ASN A 116 0.03 16.19 -9.03
C ASN A 116 -0.91 17.13 -9.80
N SER A 117 -2.03 16.64 -10.31
CA SER A 117 -3.05 17.47 -10.99
C SER A 117 -3.73 18.49 -10.05
N ARG A 118 -3.64 18.26 -8.72
CA ARG A 118 -4.07 19.18 -7.67
C ARG A 118 -2.97 20.16 -7.23
N GLY A 119 -1.82 20.16 -7.88
CA GLY A 119 -0.68 21.02 -7.56
C GLY A 119 0.23 20.48 -6.45
N VAL A 120 0.02 19.24 -5.99
CA VAL A 120 0.91 18.62 -4.98
C VAL A 120 2.13 18.04 -5.68
N ASN A 121 3.29 18.64 -5.46
CA ASN A 121 4.57 18.15 -5.99
C ASN A 121 4.98 16.86 -5.26
N ASN A 122 5.67 15.94 -5.95
CA ASN A 122 6.15 14.69 -5.37
C ASN A 122 6.97 14.88 -4.08
N LYS A 123 7.78 15.94 -3.97
CA LYS A 123 8.52 16.28 -2.74
C LYS A 123 7.63 16.64 -1.55
N ASN A 124 6.34 16.90 -1.79
CA ASN A 124 5.33 17.14 -0.77
C ASN A 124 4.43 15.93 -0.53
N ILE A 125 4.67 14.81 -1.22
CA ILE A 125 3.98 13.54 -1.01
C ILE A 125 4.85 12.63 -0.14
N ILE A 126 4.26 12.05 0.90
CA ILE A 126 4.83 10.97 1.71
C ILE A 126 4.09 9.69 1.32
N LEU A 127 4.79 8.74 0.72
CA LEU A 127 4.22 7.42 0.44
C LEU A 127 4.13 6.63 1.73
N TYR A 128 2.96 6.11 2.06
CA TYR A 128 2.76 5.28 3.24
C TYR A 128 2.22 3.91 2.82
N GLY A 129 3.02 2.87 2.92
CA GLY A 129 2.63 1.50 2.67
C GLY A 129 2.37 0.73 3.96
N GLU A 130 1.24 0.02 4.03
CA GLU A 130 0.90 -0.91 5.09
C GLU A 130 0.94 -2.34 4.53
N SER A 131 1.75 -3.24 5.12
CA SER A 131 1.83 -4.65 4.70
C SER A 131 2.00 -4.78 3.18
N LEU A 132 1.04 -5.32 2.44
CA LEU A 132 1.05 -5.39 0.96
C LEU A 132 1.39 -4.04 0.31
N GLY A 133 0.83 -2.96 0.85
CA GLY A 133 1.07 -1.59 0.36
C GLY A 133 2.53 -1.16 0.45
N THR A 134 3.36 -1.81 1.29
CA THR A 134 4.82 -1.51 1.38
C THR A 134 5.55 -1.87 0.10
N GLY A 135 5.18 -3.00 -0.54
CA GLY A 135 5.72 -3.39 -1.83
C GLY A 135 5.34 -2.42 -2.95
N VAL A 136 4.14 -1.82 -2.85
CA VAL A 136 3.70 -0.77 -3.78
C VAL A 136 4.45 0.53 -3.51
N ALA A 137 4.54 0.97 -2.25
CA ALA A 137 5.27 2.19 -1.89
C ALA A 137 6.75 2.13 -2.32
N ALA A 138 7.39 0.98 -2.17
CA ALA A 138 8.77 0.76 -2.63
C ALA A 138 8.89 0.84 -4.16
N GLU A 139 7.95 0.26 -4.90
CA GLU A 139 7.94 0.36 -6.37
C GLU A 139 7.80 1.80 -6.84
N ILE A 140 6.83 2.54 -6.29
CA ILE A 140 6.60 3.94 -6.66
C ILE A 140 7.78 4.81 -6.24
N GLY A 141 8.34 4.57 -5.05
CA GLY A 141 9.53 5.28 -4.55
C GLY A 141 10.80 5.02 -5.34
N LYS A 142 10.92 3.83 -5.97
CA LYS A 142 12.00 3.53 -6.91
C LYS A 142 11.93 4.35 -8.20
N ARG A 143 10.71 4.64 -8.66
CA ARG A 143 10.49 5.35 -9.95
C ARG A 143 10.71 6.86 -9.86
N ASN A 144 10.44 7.45 -8.70
CA ASN A 144 10.51 8.90 -8.48
C ASN A 144 10.95 9.24 -7.05
N VAL A 145 11.48 10.44 -6.87
CA VAL A 145 11.83 10.98 -5.55
C VAL A 145 10.61 11.65 -4.92
N PHE A 146 10.31 11.28 -3.68
CA PHE A 146 9.20 11.81 -2.88
C PHE A 146 9.70 12.54 -1.63
N GLY A 147 8.77 13.10 -0.85
CA GLY A 147 9.10 13.78 0.41
C GLY A 147 9.51 12.82 1.53
N GLY A 148 9.11 11.56 1.44
CA GLY A 148 9.43 10.48 2.37
C GLY A 148 8.67 9.21 2.01
N ILE A 149 9.11 8.09 2.57
CA ILE A 149 8.44 6.79 2.45
C ILE A 149 8.30 6.19 3.83
N ILE A 150 7.11 5.74 4.19
CA ILE A 150 6.84 5.01 5.44
C ILE A 150 6.42 3.59 5.06
N LEU A 151 7.12 2.61 5.60
CA LEU A 151 6.85 1.19 5.40
C LEU A 151 6.45 0.57 6.75
N GLU A 152 5.18 0.24 6.91
CA GLU A 152 4.63 -0.39 8.12
C GLU A 152 4.44 -1.89 7.89
N SER A 153 5.08 -2.71 8.75
CA SER A 153 5.13 -4.17 8.65
C SER A 153 5.54 -4.65 7.24
N PRO A 154 6.68 -4.16 6.71
CA PRO A 154 7.11 -4.50 5.36
C PRO A 154 7.66 -5.92 5.27
N PHE A 155 7.55 -6.48 4.09
CA PHE A 155 8.14 -7.78 3.73
C PHE A 155 9.22 -7.62 2.65
N THR A 156 10.19 -8.53 2.64
CA THR A 156 11.26 -8.53 1.63
C THR A 156 10.74 -8.95 0.25
N SER A 157 9.82 -9.95 0.22
CA SER A 157 9.02 -10.32 -0.95
C SER A 157 7.85 -11.21 -0.52
N ILE A 158 6.76 -11.23 -1.27
CA ILE A 158 5.65 -12.19 -1.05
C ILE A 158 6.16 -13.63 -1.18
N THR A 159 7.12 -13.88 -2.07
CA THR A 159 7.75 -15.20 -2.24
C THR A 159 8.43 -15.67 -0.94
N LYS A 160 9.22 -14.82 -0.29
CA LYS A 160 9.87 -15.16 0.99
C LYS A 160 8.83 -15.30 2.11
N ALA A 161 7.84 -14.43 2.19
CA ALA A 161 6.77 -14.54 3.17
C ALA A 161 5.97 -15.84 2.99
N ALA A 162 5.56 -16.16 1.77
CA ALA A 162 4.85 -17.39 1.48
C ALA A 162 5.67 -18.65 1.82
N LYS A 163 6.98 -18.64 1.61
CA LYS A 163 7.86 -19.77 1.94
C LYS A 163 7.89 -20.11 3.43
N ILE A 164 7.68 -19.14 4.30
CA ILE A 164 7.59 -19.37 5.75
C ILE A 164 6.36 -20.21 6.10
N TYR A 165 5.21 -19.90 5.49
CA TYR A 165 3.94 -20.58 5.77
C TYR A 165 3.72 -21.83 4.94
N TYR A 166 4.33 -21.89 3.76
CA TYR A 166 4.17 -22.97 2.79
C TYR A 166 5.51 -23.53 2.31
N PRO A 167 6.36 -24.05 3.25
CA PRO A 167 7.73 -24.49 2.92
C PRO A 167 7.77 -25.65 1.89
N TYR A 168 6.67 -26.41 1.80
CA TYR A 168 6.57 -27.55 0.87
C TYR A 168 6.17 -27.17 -0.56
N LEU A 169 5.75 -25.93 -0.78
CA LEU A 169 5.36 -25.46 -2.11
C LEU A 169 6.54 -24.80 -2.82
N PRO A 170 6.71 -25.06 -4.12
CA PRO A 170 7.73 -24.40 -4.93
C PRO A 170 7.33 -22.94 -5.26
N VAL A 171 7.10 -22.12 -4.20
CA VAL A 171 6.57 -20.76 -4.32
C VAL A 171 7.39 -19.86 -5.24
N ASN A 172 8.71 -20.10 -5.33
CA ASN A 172 9.61 -19.35 -6.21
C ASN A 172 9.25 -19.51 -7.70
N ILE A 173 8.60 -20.61 -8.06
CA ILE A 173 8.22 -20.93 -9.44
C ILE A 173 6.77 -20.56 -9.73
N ILE A 174 5.89 -20.81 -8.77
CA ILE A 174 4.43 -20.72 -9.00
C ILE A 174 3.84 -19.33 -8.73
N LEU A 175 4.49 -18.49 -7.89
CA LEU A 175 3.95 -17.17 -7.57
C LEU A 175 4.07 -16.21 -8.74
N LYS A 176 2.94 -15.58 -9.07
CA LYS A 176 2.81 -14.56 -10.12
C LYS A 176 3.08 -13.16 -9.61
N ASP A 177 2.60 -12.87 -8.41
CA ASP A 177 2.69 -11.56 -7.77
C ASP A 177 3.70 -11.67 -6.62
N ARG A 178 4.91 -11.12 -6.80
CA ARG A 178 6.07 -11.33 -5.91
C ARG A 178 6.37 -10.15 -5.00
N PHE A 179 6.12 -8.93 -5.49
CA PHE A 179 6.45 -7.69 -4.78
C PHE A 179 7.86 -7.72 -4.18
N ASP A 180 8.87 -7.93 -5.02
CA ASP A 180 10.27 -8.06 -4.59
C ASP A 180 10.82 -6.72 -4.05
N THR A 181 10.44 -6.36 -2.83
CA THR A 181 10.78 -5.10 -2.15
C THR A 181 12.28 -5.00 -1.90
N ILE A 182 12.92 -6.12 -1.54
CA ILE A 182 14.35 -6.18 -1.22
C ILE A 182 15.26 -5.78 -2.39
N GLU A 183 14.82 -6.06 -3.62
CA GLU A 183 15.56 -5.69 -4.83
C GLU A 183 15.38 -4.21 -5.20
N LYS A 184 14.32 -3.60 -4.72
CA LYS A 184 13.95 -2.21 -5.04
C LYS A 184 14.55 -1.22 -4.05
N ILE A 185 14.59 -1.59 -2.78
CA ILE A 185 14.87 -0.66 -1.68
C ILE A 185 16.23 0.02 -1.80
N GLN A 186 17.24 -0.68 -2.32
CA GLN A 186 18.60 -0.15 -2.52
C GLN A 186 18.68 0.99 -3.54
N SER A 187 17.74 1.04 -4.48
CA SER A 187 17.70 2.09 -5.53
C SER A 187 16.84 3.29 -5.14
N ILE A 188 16.21 3.26 -3.97
CA ILE A 188 15.38 4.35 -3.47
C ILE A 188 16.26 5.38 -2.80
N THR A 189 16.22 6.61 -3.30
CA THR A 189 16.98 7.76 -2.73
C THR A 189 16.12 8.63 -1.80
N THR A 190 14.81 8.41 -1.78
CA THR A 190 13.89 9.07 -0.84
C THR A 190 14.14 8.54 0.57
N PRO A 191 14.16 9.39 1.63
CA PRO A 191 14.26 8.93 3.00
C PRO A 191 13.16 7.93 3.37
N ILE A 192 13.54 6.83 4.02
CA ILE A 192 12.63 5.73 4.36
C ILE A 192 12.54 5.59 5.88
N LEU A 193 11.32 5.53 6.40
CA LEU A 193 11.01 5.10 7.76
C LEU A 193 10.43 3.67 7.71
N ILE A 194 11.02 2.74 8.44
CA ILE A 194 10.49 1.38 8.60
C ILE A 194 9.93 1.22 10.01
N MET A 195 8.67 0.82 10.12
CA MET A 195 7.99 0.49 11.36
C MET A 195 7.57 -0.97 11.35
N HIS A 196 7.89 -1.73 12.39
CA HIS A 196 7.55 -3.15 12.46
C HIS A 196 7.28 -3.61 13.89
N GLY A 197 6.14 -4.27 14.09
CA GLY A 197 5.81 -4.85 15.37
C GLY A 197 6.72 -6.02 15.74
N LYS A 198 7.27 -6.03 16.97
CA LYS A 198 8.15 -7.14 17.43
C LYS A 198 7.45 -8.50 17.45
N GLN A 199 6.14 -8.51 17.62
CA GLN A 199 5.31 -9.72 17.70
C GLN A 199 4.39 -9.87 16.47
N ASP A 200 4.81 -9.35 15.31
CA ASP A 200 4.07 -9.54 14.07
C ASP A 200 4.12 -11.01 13.65
N ASN A 201 2.98 -11.68 13.77
CA ASN A 201 2.81 -13.11 13.44
C ASN A 201 2.47 -13.35 11.97
N ILE A 202 2.25 -12.26 11.19
CA ILE A 202 1.90 -12.35 9.76
C ILE A 202 3.13 -12.08 8.91
N VAL A 203 3.83 -11.00 9.18
CA VAL A 203 5.09 -10.66 8.52
C VAL A 203 6.19 -10.60 9.58
N PRO A 204 7.10 -11.58 9.66
CA PRO A 204 8.13 -11.58 10.68
C PRO A 204 8.99 -10.32 10.67
N GLN A 205 9.21 -9.71 11.85
CA GLN A 205 10.02 -8.49 12.01
C GLN A 205 11.37 -8.57 11.31
N LYS A 206 11.97 -9.76 11.23
CA LYS A 206 13.24 -10.01 10.53
C LYS A 206 13.23 -9.47 9.10
N MET A 207 12.08 -9.51 8.41
CA MET A 207 11.99 -8.98 7.04
C MET A 207 12.13 -7.46 7.01
N GLY A 208 11.56 -6.77 8.00
CA GLY A 208 11.74 -5.31 8.14
C GLY A 208 13.19 -4.94 8.46
N LEU A 209 13.87 -5.72 9.30
CA LEU A 209 15.29 -5.53 9.60
C LEU A 209 16.17 -5.75 8.36
N GLU A 210 15.92 -6.82 7.59
CA GLU A 210 16.63 -7.07 6.32
C GLU A 210 16.46 -5.91 5.32
N LEU A 211 15.28 -5.31 5.27
CA LEU A 211 15.02 -4.14 4.42
C LEU A 211 15.75 -2.90 4.94
N PHE A 212 15.76 -2.69 6.26
CA PHE A 212 16.50 -1.58 6.87
C PHE A 212 18.00 -1.64 6.59
N GLU A 213 18.60 -2.84 6.70
CA GLU A 213 20.02 -3.05 6.41
C GLU A 213 20.37 -2.86 4.92
N LYS A 214 19.39 -2.97 4.05
CA LYS A 214 19.55 -2.83 2.58
C LYS A 214 19.15 -1.46 2.05
N ALA A 215 18.42 -0.66 2.83
CA ALA A 215 18.07 0.70 2.47
C ALA A 215 19.31 1.61 2.46
N ASN A 216 19.28 2.62 1.56
CA ASN A 216 20.31 3.68 1.51
C ASN A 216 20.06 4.74 2.60
#